data_ea2996d3a8dcb841fa66c3545f424a9b
#
_entry.id   ea2996d3a8dcb841fa66c3545f424a9b
#
_cell.length_a   1.000
_cell.length_b   1.000
_cell.length_c   1.000
_cell.angle_alpha   90.00
_cell.angle_beta   90.00
_cell.angle_gamma   90.00
#
_symmetry.space_group_name_H-M   'P 1'
#
loop_
_entity.id
_entity.type
_entity.pdbx_description
1 polymer ?
#
loop_
_entity_poly.entity_id
_entity_poly.type
_entity_poly.pdbx_seq_one_letter_code
_entity_poly.pdbx_strand_id
1 'polypeptide(L)'
;MNTNIEQMLSRYRTDTTEDKKNAIKEITQEIVLCGLSRAGFFQKAAFYGGTALRIFYGLDRFSEDLDFSLKVKDSAFSLADYFHSVEKEVQAYGLRMSVTEKEKSTDSSVKSAFVKGNTKELVLQFFADALLAGKFAANETVKIKFEVDTNPPAFASFETKFRLLPSPYEVCLYDMPSLFAGKIHAVICRAWKSRVKGRDLYDYIFYLSRNAKVNLPHLRARLVDSGFLDEAEPFDLETLKAILNKRFDEIDYTSAKEDVRSFIRDKASLDLWSANFFKQMTEQLEGK
;
A
#
# COMPACT_ATOMS: atom_id res chain seq x y z
N MET A 1 17.32 0.98 -23.66
CA MET A 1 16.27 1.05 -22.59
C MET A 1 15.10 1.89 -23.12
N ASN A 2 13.89 1.68 -22.63
CA ASN A 2 12.75 2.52 -22.99
C ASN A 2 12.91 3.90 -22.31
N THR A 3 12.81 5.00 -23.06
CA THR A 3 13.04 6.38 -22.57
C THR A 3 12.16 6.72 -21.35
N ASN A 4 10.93 6.22 -21.31
CA ASN A 4 10.04 6.46 -20.17
C ASN A 4 10.53 5.75 -18.90
N ILE A 5 11.08 4.54 -19.03
CA ILE A 5 11.69 3.82 -17.89
C ILE A 5 12.93 4.56 -17.40
N GLU A 6 13.78 5.06 -18.29
CA GLU A 6 14.95 5.87 -17.92
C GLU A 6 14.55 7.13 -17.16
N GLN A 7 13.53 7.82 -17.64
CA GLN A 7 12.98 9.00 -16.97
C GLN A 7 12.36 8.65 -15.59
N MET A 8 11.72 7.50 -15.47
CA MET A 8 11.22 7.03 -14.18
C MET A 8 12.37 6.68 -13.24
N LEU A 9 13.38 5.94 -13.71
CA LEU A 9 14.56 5.57 -12.93
C LEU A 9 15.32 6.76 -12.37
N SER A 10 15.41 7.88 -13.11
CA SER A 10 16.11 9.09 -12.66
C SER A 10 15.55 9.68 -11.34
N ARG A 11 14.36 9.27 -10.90
CA ARG A 11 13.75 9.68 -9.64
C ARG A 11 14.20 8.85 -8.44
N TYR A 12 14.90 7.75 -8.68
CA TYR A 12 15.32 6.80 -7.66
C TYR A 12 16.82 6.86 -7.42
N ARG A 13 17.21 6.66 -6.17
CA ARG A 13 18.58 6.25 -5.88
C ARG A 13 18.77 4.80 -6.32
N THR A 14 19.91 4.49 -6.85
CA THR A 14 20.26 3.14 -7.34
C THR A 14 21.65 2.73 -6.86
N ASP A 15 22.03 3.22 -5.67
CA ASP A 15 23.38 3.03 -5.11
C ASP A 15 23.59 1.59 -4.61
N THR A 16 22.56 1.00 -4.02
CA THR A 16 22.59 -0.35 -3.48
C THR A 16 21.75 -1.32 -4.30
N THR A 17 22.01 -2.62 -4.13
CA THR A 17 21.17 -3.68 -4.73
C THR A 17 19.72 -3.57 -4.31
N GLU A 18 19.47 -3.21 -3.04
CA GLU A 18 18.11 -3.03 -2.52
C GLU A 18 17.42 -1.82 -3.13
N ASP A 19 18.12 -0.69 -3.29
CA ASP A 19 17.59 0.49 -3.97
C ASP A 19 17.18 0.15 -5.42
N LYS A 20 18.02 -0.59 -6.14
CA LYS A 20 17.70 -1.05 -7.50
C LYS A 20 16.48 -1.95 -7.55
N LYS A 21 16.34 -2.91 -6.62
CA LYS A 21 15.16 -3.78 -6.52
C LYS A 21 13.90 -2.97 -6.21
N ASN A 22 13.98 -2.02 -5.30
CA ASN A 22 12.87 -1.16 -4.92
C ASN A 22 12.44 -0.26 -6.09
N ALA A 23 13.39 0.29 -6.85
CA ALA A 23 13.09 1.06 -8.07
C ALA A 23 12.36 0.21 -9.11
N ILE A 24 12.84 -1.03 -9.39
CA ILE A 24 12.14 -1.97 -10.29
C ILE A 24 10.70 -2.21 -9.81
N LYS A 25 10.51 -2.51 -8.52
CA LYS A 25 9.18 -2.78 -7.96
C LYS A 25 8.25 -1.58 -8.14
N GLU A 26 8.66 -0.38 -7.71
CA GLU A 26 7.82 0.81 -7.73
C GLU A 26 7.49 1.27 -9.17
N ILE A 27 8.45 1.21 -10.09
CA ILE A 27 8.19 1.49 -11.51
C ILE A 27 7.22 0.46 -12.10
N THR A 28 7.38 -0.81 -11.77
CA THR A 28 6.45 -1.86 -12.21
C THR A 28 5.05 -1.63 -11.63
N GLN A 29 4.92 -1.21 -10.37
CA GLN A 29 3.64 -0.84 -9.76
C GLN A 29 2.96 0.30 -10.54
N GLU A 30 3.69 1.35 -10.91
CA GLU A 30 3.13 2.46 -11.71
C GLU A 30 2.70 1.99 -13.11
N ILE A 31 3.43 1.07 -13.76
CA ILE A 31 3.03 0.47 -15.03
C ILE A 31 1.75 -0.36 -14.88
N VAL A 32 1.64 -1.16 -13.81
CA VAL A 32 0.43 -1.94 -13.49
C VAL A 32 -0.78 -1.02 -13.28
N LEU A 33 -0.61 0.06 -12.52
CA LEU A 33 -1.66 1.06 -12.31
C LEU A 33 -2.11 1.70 -13.62
N CYS A 34 -1.18 2.00 -14.52
CA CYS A 34 -1.48 2.50 -15.87
C CYS A 34 -2.31 1.49 -16.68
N GLY A 35 -1.94 0.21 -16.66
CA GLY A 35 -2.68 -0.85 -17.33
C GLY A 35 -4.09 -1.04 -16.79
N LEU A 36 -4.25 -1.00 -15.45
CA LEU A 36 -5.55 -1.05 -14.79
C LEU A 36 -6.43 0.16 -15.14
N SER A 37 -5.83 1.37 -15.19
CA SER A 37 -6.54 2.58 -15.59
C SER A 37 -7.09 2.46 -17.01
N ARG A 38 -6.27 2.04 -17.96
CA ARG A 38 -6.67 1.85 -19.36
C ARG A 38 -7.76 0.78 -19.53
N ALA A 39 -7.78 -0.21 -18.66
CA ALA A 39 -8.81 -1.24 -18.62
C ALA A 39 -10.13 -0.78 -17.96
N GLY A 40 -10.23 0.48 -17.50
CA GLY A 40 -11.42 0.99 -16.84
C GLY A 40 -11.62 0.47 -15.40
N PHE A 41 -10.60 -0.15 -14.80
CA PHE A 41 -10.66 -0.72 -13.45
C PHE A 41 -11.12 0.29 -12.40
N PHE A 42 -10.63 1.53 -12.48
CA PHE A 42 -10.95 2.59 -11.52
C PHE A 42 -12.37 3.14 -11.63
N GLN A 43 -13.17 2.69 -12.59
CA GLN A 43 -14.61 2.93 -12.60
C GLN A 43 -15.30 2.15 -11.47
N LYS A 44 -14.83 0.94 -11.17
CA LYS A 44 -15.38 0.03 -10.15
C LYS A 44 -14.63 0.03 -8.83
N ALA A 45 -13.33 0.27 -8.85
CA ALA A 45 -12.44 0.14 -7.70
C ALA A 45 -11.72 1.45 -7.36
N ALA A 46 -11.24 1.54 -6.12
CA ALA A 46 -10.37 2.60 -5.64
C ALA A 46 -9.10 2.02 -5.05
N PHE A 47 -7.98 2.69 -5.27
CA PHE A 47 -6.66 2.35 -4.75
C PHE A 47 -6.50 2.89 -3.34
N TYR A 48 -5.94 2.08 -2.43
CA TYR A 48 -5.71 2.48 -1.05
C TYR A 48 -4.42 1.84 -0.50
N GLY A 49 -4.17 1.99 0.80
CA GLY A 49 -3.03 1.37 1.46
C GLY A 49 -1.72 2.14 1.35
N GLY A 50 -0.62 1.49 1.76
CA GLY A 50 0.69 2.13 1.86
C GLY A 50 1.28 2.55 0.53
N THR A 51 1.02 1.82 -0.55
CA THR A 51 1.52 2.14 -1.88
C THR A 51 0.77 3.33 -2.49
N ALA A 52 -0.53 3.48 -2.19
CA ALA A 52 -1.27 4.68 -2.56
C ALA A 52 -0.67 5.94 -1.89
N LEU A 53 -0.36 5.85 -0.58
CA LEU A 53 0.35 6.92 0.12
C LEU A 53 1.72 7.22 -0.50
N ARG A 54 2.48 6.18 -0.83
CA ARG A 54 3.82 6.30 -1.40
C ARG A 54 3.79 7.03 -2.74
N ILE A 55 2.99 6.55 -3.68
CA ILE A 55 2.97 7.05 -5.06
C ILE A 55 2.28 8.41 -5.17
N PHE A 56 1.19 8.65 -4.43
CA PHE A 56 0.32 9.81 -4.64
C PHE A 56 0.40 10.89 -3.57
N TYR A 57 0.93 10.56 -2.37
CA TYR A 57 1.00 11.52 -1.26
C TYR A 57 2.42 11.72 -0.70
N GLY A 58 3.42 11.03 -1.28
CA GLY A 58 4.83 11.26 -0.95
C GLY A 58 5.27 10.63 0.36
N LEU A 59 4.68 9.49 0.75
CA LEU A 59 5.21 8.67 1.84
C LEU A 59 6.64 8.24 1.47
N ASP A 60 7.59 8.47 2.35
CA ASP A 60 9.02 8.28 2.06
C ASP A 60 9.54 6.85 2.30
N ARG A 61 8.73 5.97 2.90
CA ARG A 61 9.03 4.54 3.02
C ARG A 61 8.55 3.74 1.81
N PHE A 62 9.26 2.66 1.49
CA PHE A 62 8.82 1.70 0.47
C PHE A 62 7.55 0.96 0.85
N SER A 63 6.77 0.61 -0.18
CA SER A 63 5.58 -0.21 -0.07
C SER A 63 5.51 -1.20 -1.23
N GLU A 64 5.07 -2.43 -0.96
CA GLU A 64 5.28 -3.55 -1.87
C GLU A 64 4.01 -3.99 -2.60
N ASP A 65 2.85 -3.92 -1.94
CA ASP A 65 1.59 -4.45 -2.43
C ASP A 65 0.71 -3.34 -3.01
N LEU A 66 -0.13 -3.68 -3.99
CA LEU A 66 -1.17 -2.81 -4.52
C LEU A 66 -2.51 -3.25 -3.93
N ASP A 67 -3.08 -2.42 -3.07
CA ASP A 67 -4.33 -2.71 -2.37
C ASP A 67 -5.48 -1.90 -2.99
N PHE A 68 -6.54 -2.59 -3.40
CA PHE A 68 -7.73 -1.98 -3.98
C PHE A 68 -8.98 -2.43 -3.22
N SER A 69 -9.99 -1.58 -3.23
CA SER A 69 -11.32 -1.90 -2.75
C SER A 69 -12.34 -1.54 -3.82
N LEU A 70 -13.35 -2.36 -4.03
CA LEU A 70 -14.47 -1.95 -4.85
C LEU A 70 -15.16 -0.74 -4.20
N LYS A 71 -15.79 0.10 -5.02
CA LYS A 71 -16.58 1.24 -4.53
C LYS A 71 -17.94 0.79 -4.00
N VAL A 72 -18.43 -0.31 -4.53
CA VAL A 72 -19.69 -0.95 -4.18
C VAL A 72 -19.46 -2.44 -4.11
N LYS A 73 -20.10 -3.12 -3.15
CA LYS A 73 -20.01 -4.57 -3.00
C LYS A 73 -20.41 -5.27 -4.29
N ASP A 74 -19.56 -6.16 -4.78
CA ASP A 74 -19.80 -6.98 -5.95
C ASP A 74 -19.13 -8.36 -5.77
N SER A 75 -19.91 -9.37 -5.40
CA SER A 75 -19.42 -10.73 -5.24
C SER A 75 -19.10 -11.42 -6.57
N ALA A 76 -19.63 -10.92 -7.69
CA ALA A 76 -19.39 -11.43 -9.03
C ALA A 76 -18.18 -10.79 -9.71
N PHE A 77 -17.51 -9.84 -9.04
CA PHE A 77 -16.32 -9.20 -9.57
C PHE A 77 -15.23 -10.21 -9.91
N SER A 78 -14.73 -10.16 -11.15
CA SER A 78 -13.62 -10.97 -11.64
C SER A 78 -12.37 -10.10 -11.79
N LEU A 79 -11.32 -10.42 -11.04
CA LEU A 79 -10.03 -9.77 -11.17
C LEU A 79 -9.32 -10.22 -12.47
N ALA A 80 -9.60 -11.43 -12.94
CA ALA A 80 -9.01 -12.00 -14.15
C ALA A 80 -9.33 -11.20 -15.42
N ASP A 81 -10.46 -10.48 -15.45
CA ASP A 81 -10.86 -9.65 -16.60
C ASP A 81 -9.82 -8.55 -16.93
N TYR A 82 -8.97 -8.21 -15.99
CA TYR A 82 -7.96 -7.16 -16.11
C TYR A 82 -6.54 -7.68 -16.41
N PHE A 83 -6.30 -8.99 -16.30
CA PHE A 83 -4.95 -9.57 -16.41
C PHE A 83 -4.33 -9.31 -17.78
N HIS A 84 -5.08 -9.53 -18.85
CA HIS A 84 -4.57 -9.29 -20.20
C HIS A 84 -4.14 -7.83 -20.43
N SER A 85 -4.91 -6.86 -19.91
CA SER A 85 -4.57 -5.44 -20.04
C SER A 85 -3.32 -5.08 -19.25
N VAL A 86 -3.14 -5.64 -18.05
CA VAL A 86 -1.95 -5.45 -17.24
C VAL A 86 -0.73 -6.05 -17.92
N GLU A 87 -0.81 -7.29 -18.43
CA GLU A 87 0.29 -7.94 -19.15
C GLU A 87 0.68 -7.19 -20.42
N LYS A 88 -0.30 -6.76 -21.19
CA LYS A 88 -0.08 -5.94 -22.40
C LYS A 88 0.64 -4.64 -22.08
N GLU A 89 0.24 -3.96 -20.99
CA GLU A 89 0.89 -2.71 -20.59
C GLU A 89 2.34 -2.97 -20.15
N VAL A 90 2.59 -3.95 -19.32
CA VAL A 90 3.94 -4.31 -18.85
C VAL A 90 4.84 -4.69 -20.04
N GLN A 91 4.33 -5.47 -20.99
CA GLN A 91 5.05 -5.86 -22.21
C GLN A 91 5.34 -4.68 -23.13
N ALA A 92 4.46 -3.67 -23.21
CA ALA A 92 4.65 -2.46 -24.01
C ALA A 92 5.89 -1.66 -23.57
N TYR A 93 6.27 -1.77 -22.29
CA TYR A 93 7.53 -1.20 -21.75
C TYR A 93 8.72 -2.17 -21.86
N GLY A 94 8.57 -3.31 -22.54
CA GLY A 94 9.62 -4.30 -22.74
C GLY A 94 9.86 -5.23 -21.54
N LEU A 95 9.02 -5.19 -20.51
CA LEU A 95 9.20 -6.03 -19.31
C LEU A 95 8.55 -7.41 -19.52
N ARG A 96 9.33 -8.48 -19.27
CA ARG A 96 8.84 -9.85 -19.37
C ARG A 96 8.24 -10.28 -18.03
N MET A 97 6.95 -10.02 -17.86
CA MET A 97 6.20 -10.38 -16.67
C MET A 97 4.86 -11.01 -17.04
N SER A 98 4.34 -11.84 -16.16
CA SER A 98 3.02 -12.48 -16.29
C SER A 98 2.16 -12.23 -15.08
N VAL A 99 0.85 -12.27 -15.25
CA VAL A 99 -0.13 -12.18 -14.17
C VAL A 99 -0.64 -13.56 -13.81
N THR A 100 -0.65 -13.89 -12.53
CA THR A 100 -1.19 -15.15 -12.02
C THR A 100 -2.14 -14.88 -10.86
N GLU A 101 -3.34 -15.43 -10.93
CA GLU A 101 -4.29 -15.40 -9.83
C GLU A 101 -3.78 -16.25 -8.65
N LYS A 102 -4.06 -15.80 -7.44
CA LYS A 102 -3.83 -16.58 -6.24
C LYS A 102 -5.14 -17.26 -5.84
N GLU A 103 -5.24 -18.54 -6.11
CA GLU A 103 -6.34 -19.34 -5.57
C GLU A 103 -6.29 -19.33 -4.04
N LYS A 104 -7.42 -19.04 -3.41
CA LYS A 104 -7.59 -19.14 -1.96
C LYS A 104 -8.43 -20.37 -1.64
N SER A 105 -7.98 -21.12 -0.64
CA SER A 105 -8.67 -22.33 -0.15
C SER A 105 -9.94 -22.03 0.66
N THR A 106 -10.19 -20.76 0.98
CA THR A 106 -11.34 -20.31 1.77
C THR A 106 -12.11 -19.22 1.01
N ASP A 107 -13.43 -19.23 1.17
CA ASP A 107 -14.29 -18.16 0.64
C ASP A 107 -13.90 -16.82 1.29
N SER A 108 -13.30 -15.94 0.51
CA SER A 108 -12.75 -14.66 0.97
C SER A 108 -13.24 -13.54 0.05
N SER A 109 -13.74 -12.46 0.65
CA SER A 109 -14.09 -11.25 -0.08
C SER A 109 -12.88 -10.58 -0.78
N VAL A 110 -11.65 -10.97 -0.44
CA VAL A 110 -10.45 -10.42 -1.07
C VAL A 110 -9.99 -11.32 -2.22
N LYS A 111 -10.00 -10.79 -3.44
CA LYS A 111 -9.38 -11.42 -4.62
C LYS A 111 -7.91 -11.00 -4.69
N SER A 112 -7.03 -11.91 -5.06
CA SER A 112 -5.58 -11.64 -5.07
C SER A 112 -4.92 -12.16 -6.34
N ALA A 113 -3.96 -11.41 -6.88
CA ALA A 113 -3.11 -11.86 -7.97
C ALA A 113 -1.67 -11.34 -7.80
N PHE A 114 -0.76 -11.88 -8.61
CA PHE A 114 0.63 -11.46 -8.65
C PHE A 114 1.04 -11.14 -10.08
N VAL A 115 1.71 -10.00 -10.27
CA VAL A 115 2.53 -9.75 -11.45
C VAL A 115 3.94 -10.22 -11.12
N LYS A 116 4.48 -11.14 -11.91
CA LYS A 116 5.77 -11.81 -11.64
C LYS A 116 6.69 -11.72 -12.85
N GLY A 117 7.97 -11.44 -12.59
CA GLY A 117 9.03 -11.47 -13.58
C GLY A 117 10.34 -11.99 -12.99
N ASN A 118 11.22 -12.54 -13.83
CA ASN A 118 12.52 -13.02 -13.39
C ASN A 118 13.43 -11.85 -12.97
N THR A 119 14.03 -11.91 -11.77
CA THR A 119 14.83 -10.82 -11.22
C THR A 119 16.05 -10.49 -12.08
N LYS A 120 16.75 -11.49 -12.61
CA LYS A 120 17.93 -11.29 -13.49
C LYS A 120 17.57 -10.54 -14.76
N GLU A 121 16.46 -10.95 -15.41
CA GLU A 121 15.99 -10.33 -16.64
C GLU A 121 15.61 -8.88 -16.39
N LEU A 122 14.88 -8.60 -15.31
CA LEU A 122 14.48 -7.25 -14.96
C LEU A 122 15.69 -6.36 -14.64
N VAL A 123 16.69 -6.87 -13.92
CA VAL A 123 17.94 -6.12 -13.66
C VAL A 123 18.65 -5.77 -14.96
N LEU A 124 18.72 -6.69 -15.91
CA LEU A 124 19.30 -6.44 -17.23
C LEU A 124 18.50 -5.41 -18.04
N GLN A 125 17.15 -5.49 -17.96
CA GLN A 125 16.27 -4.57 -18.67
C GLN A 125 16.33 -3.14 -18.11
N PHE A 126 16.43 -3.00 -16.79
CA PHE A 126 16.43 -1.69 -16.12
C PHE A 126 17.81 -1.05 -16.03
N PHE A 127 18.88 -1.83 -15.87
CA PHE A 127 20.21 -1.31 -15.53
C PHE A 127 21.31 -1.73 -16.51
N ALA A 128 21.06 -2.69 -17.39
CA ALA A 128 22.08 -3.33 -18.24
C ALA A 128 23.29 -3.86 -17.44
N ASP A 129 23.08 -4.24 -16.17
CA ASP A 129 24.13 -4.61 -15.20
C ASP A 129 24.22 -6.14 -15.08
N ALA A 130 25.06 -6.74 -15.93
CA ALA A 130 25.27 -8.19 -15.97
C ALA A 130 25.93 -8.72 -14.69
N LEU A 131 26.83 -7.94 -14.05
CA LEU A 131 27.47 -8.33 -12.80
C LEU A 131 26.46 -8.40 -11.65
N LEU A 132 25.59 -7.41 -11.56
CA LEU A 132 24.52 -7.45 -10.58
C LEU A 132 23.54 -8.58 -10.86
N ALA A 133 23.11 -8.75 -12.12
CA ALA A 133 22.21 -9.84 -12.51
C ALA A 133 22.76 -11.21 -12.13
N GLY A 134 24.10 -11.40 -12.23
CA GLY A 134 24.77 -12.62 -11.84
C GLY A 134 24.69 -12.98 -10.34
N LYS A 135 24.39 -12.01 -9.48
CA LYS A 135 24.26 -12.21 -8.01
C LYS A 135 22.93 -12.85 -7.60
N PHE A 136 21.93 -12.86 -8.47
CA PHE A 136 20.61 -13.41 -8.16
C PHE A 136 20.51 -14.88 -8.55
N ALA A 137 19.69 -15.65 -7.84
CA ALA A 137 19.37 -17.02 -8.22
C ALA A 137 18.61 -17.05 -9.56
N ALA A 138 18.77 -18.14 -10.33
CA ALA A 138 18.10 -18.26 -11.64
C ALA A 138 16.55 -18.23 -11.54
N ASN A 139 16.03 -18.73 -10.42
CA ASN A 139 14.59 -18.79 -10.13
C ASN A 139 14.08 -17.63 -9.26
N GLU A 140 14.93 -16.65 -8.91
CA GLU A 140 14.51 -15.50 -8.14
C GLU A 140 13.55 -14.61 -8.97
N THR A 141 12.44 -14.20 -8.36
CA THR A 141 11.42 -13.41 -9.04
C THR A 141 11.08 -12.14 -8.28
N VAL A 142 10.96 -11.04 -9.01
CA VAL A 142 10.24 -9.85 -8.54
C VAL A 142 8.74 -10.16 -8.61
N LYS A 143 8.05 -9.88 -7.52
CA LYS A 143 6.60 -10.10 -7.39
C LYS A 143 5.94 -8.83 -6.92
N ILE A 144 4.91 -8.40 -7.64
CA ILE A 144 3.99 -7.35 -7.23
C ILE A 144 2.67 -8.02 -6.91
N LYS A 145 2.28 -8.01 -5.66
CA LYS A 145 0.97 -8.51 -5.23
C LYS A 145 -0.06 -7.42 -5.41
N PHE A 146 -1.22 -7.75 -5.93
CA PHE A 146 -2.38 -6.87 -5.91
C PHE A 146 -3.61 -7.58 -5.42
N GLU A 147 -4.35 -6.90 -4.56
CA GLU A 147 -5.52 -7.42 -3.87
C GLU A 147 -6.69 -6.47 -4.06
N VAL A 148 -7.88 -7.04 -4.22
CA VAL A 148 -9.13 -6.29 -4.34
C VAL A 148 -10.10 -6.79 -3.29
N ASP A 149 -10.50 -5.92 -2.38
CA ASP A 149 -11.61 -6.17 -1.46
C ASP A 149 -12.92 -5.98 -2.21
N THR A 150 -13.73 -7.03 -2.30
CA THR A 150 -15.03 -7.04 -3.00
C THR A 150 -16.21 -6.75 -2.07
N ASN A 151 -15.94 -6.58 -0.77
CA ASN A 151 -16.94 -6.21 0.25
C ASN A 151 -16.47 -4.96 1.01
N PRO A 152 -16.46 -3.78 0.36
CA PRO A 152 -15.91 -2.58 0.95
C PRO A 152 -16.69 -2.12 2.18
N PRO A 153 -16.00 -1.68 3.26
CA PRO A 153 -16.66 -0.99 4.36
C PRO A 153 -17.33 0.30 3.90
N ALA A 154 -18.46 0.62 4.51
CA ALA A 154 -19.25 1.80 4.15
C ALA A 154 -18.52 3.14 4.43
N PHE A 155 -19.06 4.22 3.88
CA PHE A 155 -18.66 5.62 4.14
C PHE A 155 -17.25 6.02 3.71
N ALA A 156 -16.57 5.24 2.88
CA ALA A 156 -15.34 5.70 2.26
C ALA A 156 -15.64 6.85 1.28
N SER A 157 -14.77 7.84 1.23
CA SER A 157 -14.77 8.89 0.21
C SER A 157 -13.57 8.74 -0.73
N PHE A 158 -13.71 9.23 -1.96
CA PHE A 158 -12.78 8.98 -3.04
C PHE A 158 -12.32 10.29 -3.67
N GLU A 159 -11.11 10.28 -4.24
CA GLU A 159 -10.60 11.34 -5.10
C GLU A 159 -9.92 10.74 -6.33
N THR A 160 -9.81 11.52 -7.40
CA THR A 160 -9.07 11.12 -8.60
C THR A 160 -7.77 11.90 -8.69
N LYS A 161 -6.65 11.21 -8.92
CA LYS A 161 -5.34 11.81 -9.15
C LYS A 161 -4.74 11.32 -10.45
N PHE A 162 -3.92 12.17 -11.06
CA PHE A 162 -3.25 11.90 -12.33
C PHE A 162 -1.76 11.64 -12.12
N ARG A 163 -1.22 10.77 -12.97
CA ARG A 163 0.22 10.55 -13.13
C ARG A 163 0.58 10.73 -14.60
N LEU A 164 1.77 11.26 -14.86
CA LEU A 164 2.25 11.52 -16.23
C LEU A 164 3.13 10.39 -16.76
N LEU A 165 3.72 9.61 -15.89
CA LEU A 165 4.59 8.48 -16.21
C LEU A 165 4.01 7.18 -15.63
N PRO A 166 4.17 6.06 -16.35
CA PRO A 166 4.94 5.85 -17.58
C PRO A 166 4.31 6.47 -18.84
N SER A 167 3.04 6.80 -18.83
CA SER A 167 2.25 7.61 -19.76
C SER A 167 1.10 8.23 -18.97
N PRO A 168 0.41 9.28 -19.43
CA PRO A 168 -0.68 9.88 -18.68
C PRO A 168 -1.79 8.87 -18.33
N TYR A 169 -2.13 8.76 -17.05
CA TYR A 169 -3.22 7.93 -16.55
C TYR A 169 -3.83 8.53 -15.28
N GLU A 170 -5.06 8.12 -14.99
CA GLU A 170 -5.78 8.52 -13.78
C GLU A 170 -6.03 7.33 -12.86
N VAL A 171 -6.07 7.60 -11.56
CA VAL A 171 -6.37 6.60 -10.53
C VAL A 171 -7.42 7.18 -9.59
N CYS A 172 -8.49 6.41 -9.36
CA CYS A 172 -9.39 6.67 -8.26
C CYS A 172 -8.78 6.13 -6.98
N LEU A 173 -8.65 6.98 -5.96
CA LEU A 173 -8.10 6.63 -4.66
C LEU A 173 -9.13 6.84 -3.56
N TYR A 174 -8.94 6.19 -2.44
CA TYR A 174 -9.49 6.71 -1.19
C TYR A 174 -8.89 8.08 -0.91
N ASP A 175 -9.72 9.04 -0.47
CA ASP A 175 -9.22 10.33 -0.01
C ASP A 175 -8.35 10.18 1.26
N MET A 176 -7.57 11.20 1.57
CA MET A 176 -6.64 11.16 2.71
C MET A 176 -7.35 10.79 4.04
N PRO A 177 -8.55 11.33 4.37
CA PRO A 177 -9.27 10.93 5.58
C PRO A 177 -9.68 9.46 5.62
N SER A 178 -10.11 8.88 4.49
CA SER A 178 -10.51 7.47 4.41
C SER A 178 -9.31 6.54 4.42
N LEU A 179 -8.18 6.93 3.81
CA LEU A 179 -6.89 6.24 3.93
C LEU A 179 -6.42 6.19 5.38
N PHE A 180 -6.53 7.31 6.10
CA PHE A 180 -6.14 7.39 7.50
C PHE A 180 -7.02 6.50 8.39
N ALA A 181 -8.35 6.51 8.17
CA ALA A 181 -9.27 5.59 8.85
C ALA A 181 -8.85 4.13 8.68
N GLY A 182 -8.49 3.71 7.47
CA GLY A 182 -7.98 2.37 7.19
C GLY A 182 -6.67 2.05 7.93
N LYS A 183 -5.79 3.04 8.09
CA LYS A 183 -4.53 2.89 8.83
C LYS A 183 -4.79 2.79 10.34
N ILE A 184 -5.64 3.62 10.89
CA ILE A 184 -6.03 3.57 12.31
C ILE A 184 -6.69 2.22 12.63
N HIS A 185 -7.61 1.74 11.77
CA HIS A 185 -8.18 0.41 11.91
C HIS A 185 -7.08 -0.67 11.98
N ALA A 186 -6.06 -0.61 11.14
CA ALA A 186 -4.95 -1.56 11.17
C ALA A 186 -4.14 -1.48 12.48
N VAL A 187 -3.91 -0.29 13.03
CA VAL A 187 -3.22 -0.08 14.32
C VAL A 187 -4.03 -0.69 15.46
N ILE A 188 -5.36 -0.50 15.46
CA ILE A 188 -6.25 -0.98 16.54
C ILE A 188 -6.46 -2.50 16.45
N CYS A 189 -6.87 -3.01 15.27
CA CYS A 189 -7.44 -4.34 15.15
C CYS A 189 -6.43 -5.44 14.80
N ARG A 190 -5.22 -5.10 14.35
CA ARG A 190 -4.24 -6.13 14.04
C ARG A 190 -3.79 -6.87 15.29
N ALA A 191 -3.99 -8.19 15.28
CA ALA A 191 -3.42 -9.06 16.30
C ALA A 191 -1.92 -9.25 16.03
N TRP A 192 -1.06 -8.49 16.69
CA TRP A 192 0.39 -8.60 16.58
C TRP A 192 0.93 -9.75 17.45
N LYS A 193 0.46 -10.97 17.18
CA LYS A 193 0.80 -12.16 17.99
C LYS A 193 2.30 -12.50 17.99
N SER A 194 2.95 -12.37 16.84
CA SER A 194 4.36 -12.76 16.67
C SER A 194 5.23 -11.66 16.08
N ARG A 195 4.64 -10.59 15.53
CA ARG A 195 5.35 -9.49 14.87
C ARG A 195 4.51 -8.23 14.88
N VAL A 196 5.00 -7.17 15.49
CA VAL A 196 4.42 -5.84 15.37
C VAL A 196 4.73 -5.28 13.98
N LYS A 197 3.72 -4.78 13.29
CA LYS A 197 3.94 -4.11 12.00
C LYS A 197 4.27 -2.62 12.20
N GLY A 198 5.55 -2.31 12.41
CA GLY A 198 6.04 -0.96 12.63
C GLY A 198 5.69 0.00 11.49
N ARG A 199 5.49 -0.50 10.27
CA ARG A 199 5.01 0.31 9.13
C ARG A 199 3.64 0.96 9.38
N ASP A 200 2.76 0.32 10.18
CA ASP A 200 1.46 0.93 10.49
C ASP A 200 1.63 2.13 11.43
N LEU A 201 2.56 2.06 12.36
CA LEU A 201 2.92 3.17 13.25
C LEU A 201 3.61 4.31 12.50
N TYR A 202 4.50 3.97 11.57
CA TYR A 202 5.18 4.95 10.72
C TYR A 202 4.18 5.75 9.87
N ASP A 203 3.25 5.04 9.25
CA ASP A 203 2.19 5.67 8.46
C ASP A 203 1.26 6.52 9.32
N TYR A 204 0.96 6.09 10.55
CA TYR A 204 0.16 6.87 11.50
C TYR A 204 0.78 8.25 11.76
N ILE A 205 2.10 8.30 12.03
CA ILE A 205 2.83 9.57 12.20
C ILE A 205 2.84 10.39 10.90
N PHE A 206 3.00 9.74 9.75
CA PHE A 206 2.94 10.43 8.46
C PHE A 206 1.60 11.16 8.26
N TYR A 207 0.47 10.55 8.57
CA TYR A 207 -0.83 11.21 8.48
C TYR A 207 -0.94 12.41 9.42
N LEU A 208 -0.51 12.27 10.67
CA LEU A 208 -0.53 13.36 11.63
C LEU A 208 0.37 14.51 11.20
N SER A 209 1.57 14.24 10.68
CA SER A 209 2.48 15.26 10.16
C SER A 209 1.93 16.05 8.96
N ARG A 210 0.89 15.54 8.31
CA ARG A 210 0.17 16.19 7.21
C ARG A 210 -1.14 16.84 7.66
N ASN A 211 -1.40 16.90 8.97
CA ASN A 211 -2.66 17.39 9.54
C ASN A 211 -3.88 16.69 8.91
N ALA A 212 -3.73 15.41 8.60
CA ALA A 212 -4.82 14.62 8.01
C ALA A 212 -5.91 14.39 9.04
N LYS A 213 -7.16 14.65 8.66
CA LYS A 213 -8.33 14.32 9.47
C LYS A 213 -8.72 12.87 9.25
N VAL A 214 -9.40 12.28 10.22
CA VAL A 214 -9.92 10.89 10.13
C VAL A 214 -11.36 10.93 9.65
N ASN A 215 -11.68 10.11 8.65
CA ASN A 215 -13.08 9.81 8.29
C ASN A 215 -13.68 8.90 9.38
N LEU A 216 -14.29 9.51 10.43
CA LEU A 216 -14.84 8.79 11.57
C LEU A 216 -15.97 7.82 11.19
N PRO A 217 -16.94 8.19 10.33
CA PRO A 217 -17.97 7.25 9.88
C PRO A 217 -17.38 6.00 9.20
N HIS A 218 -16.37 6.19 8.34
CA HIS A 218 -15.70 5.07 7.67
C HIS A 218 -14.91 4.20 8.65
N LEU A 219 -14.18 4.82 9.58
CA LEU A 219 -13.46 4.08 10.63
C LEU A 219 -14.41 3.26 11.49
N ARG A 220 -15.54 3.86 11.93
CA ARG A 220 -16.55 3.15 12.71
C ARG A 220 -17.09 1.92 11.96
N ALA A 221 -17.44 2.08 10.67
CA ALA A 221 -17.89 0.96 9.86
C ALA A 221 -16.86 -0.17 9.82
N ARG A 222 -15.56 0.15 9.64
CA ARG A 222 -14.47 -0.84 9.64
C ARG A 222 -14.31 -1.54 11.00
N LEU A 223 -14.47 -0.82 12.10
CA LEU A 223 -14.36 -1.39 13.47
C LEU A 223 -15.54 -2.34 13.75
N VAL A 224 -16.74 -2.00 13.29
CA VAL A 224 -17.92 -2.86 13.38
C VAL A 224 -17.75 -4.11 12.50
N ASP A 225 -17.37 -3.95 11.25
CA ASP A 225 -17.16 -5.07 10.31
C ASP A 225 -16.11 -6.08 10.80
N SER A 226 -15.11 -5.60 11.54
CA SER A 226 -14.07 -6.46 12.13
C SER A 226 -14.45 -7.05 13.50
N GLY A 227 -15.64 -6.72 14.04
CA GLY A 227 -16.12 -7.17 15.34
C GLY A 227 -15.36 -6.55 16.54
N PHE A 228 -14.67 -5.43 16.32
CA PHE A 228 -13.99 -4.69 17.39
C PHE A 228 -14.93 -3.77 18.16
N LEU A 229 -15.95 -3.24 17.50
CA LEU A 229 -16.95 -2.32 18.05
C LEU A 229 -18.35 -2.89 17.78
N ASP A 230 -19.23 -2.81 18.76
CA ASP A 230 -20.64 -3.14 18.55
C ASP A 230 -21.36 -2.02 17.78
N GLU A 231 -22.36 -2.40 16.97
CA GLU A 231 -23.13 -1.47 16.17
C GLU A 231 -23.88 -0.42 17.01
N ALA A 232 -24.28 -0.78 18.23
CA ALA A 232 -24.97 0.09 19.17
C ALA A 232 -24.04 1.00 19.99
N GLU A 233 -22.71 0.74 19.97
CA GLU A 233 -21.77 1.54 20.76
C GLU A 233 -21.56 2.93 20.16
N PRO A 234 -21.59 4.01 20.99
CA PRO A 234 -21.24 5.34 20.54
C PRO A 234 -19.74 5.39 20.17
N PHE A 235 -19.43 6.10 19.10
CA PHE A 235 -18.07 6.25 18.64
C PHE A 235 -17.83 7.67 18.12
N ASP A 236 -16.97 8.39 18.81
CA ASP A 236 -16.54 9.74 18.49
C ASP A 236 -15.02 9.87 18.55
N LEU A 237 -14.52 11.09 18.39
CA LEU A 237 -13.07 11.36 18.38
C LEU A 237 -12.42 11.08 19.74
N GLU A 238 -13.09 11.39 20.84
CA GLU A 238 -12.55 11.15 22.20
C GLU A 238 -12.49 9.66 22.51
N THR A 239 -13.52 8.92 22.13
CA THR A 239 -13.52 7.44 22.22
C THR A 239 -12.36 6.86 21.40
N LEU A 240 -12.13 7.37 20.17
CA LEU A 240 -11.02 6.94 19.32
C LEU A 240 -9.66 7.19 19.98
N LYS A 241 -9.45 8.39 20.54
CA LYS A 241 -8.20 8.74 21.23
C LYS A 241 -7.97 7.82 22.43
N ALA A 242 -9.00 7.52 23.20
CA ALA A 242 -8.91 6.61 24.35
C ALA A 242 -8.49 5.19 23.91
N ILE A 243 -9.10 4.66 22.83
CA ILE A 243 -8.76 3.35 22.26
C ILE A 243 -7.30 3.33 21.79
N LEU A 244 -6.86 4.35 21.05
CA LEU A 244 -5.50 4.45 20.55
C LEU A 244 -4.49 4.54 21.70
N ASN A 245 -4.75 5.37 22.71
CA ASN A 245 -3.88 5.52 23.88
C ASN A 245 -3.69 4.18 24.63
N LYS A 246 -4.78 3.42 24.83
CA LYS A 246 -4.69 2.08 25.39
C LYS A 246 -3.86 1.15 24.51
N ARG A 247 -4.08 1.20 23.18
CA ARG A 247 -3.34 0.38 22.22
C ARG A 247 -1.85 0.66 22.23
N PHE A 248 -1.44 1.93 22.36
CA PHE A 248 -0.05 2.32 22.40
C PHE A 248 0.69 1.82 23.66
N ASP A 249 -0.01 1.58 24.76
CA ASP A 249 0.59 0.95 25.95
C ASP A 249 0.92 -0.54 25.74
N GLU A 250 0.27 -1.21 24.80
CA GLU A 250 0.41 -2.64 24.53
C GLU A 250 1.50 -2.97 23.52
N ILE A 251 2.10 -1.96 22.85
CA ILE A 251 3.01 -2.16 21.73
C ILE A 251 4.42 -2.50 22.20
N ASP A 252 4.99 -3.56 21.64
CA ASP A 252 6.44 -3.80 21.67
C ASP A 252 7.15 -2.89 20.66
N TYR A 253 7.64 -1.76 21.14
CA TYR A 253 8.35 -0.77 20.29
C TYR A 253 9.68 -1.27 19.75
N THR A 254 10.35 -2.22 20.39
CA THR A 254 11.57 -2.82 19.87
C THR A 254 11.26 -3.59 18.60
N SER A 255 10.28 -4.49 18.65
CA SER A 255 9.83 -5.24 17.48
C SER A 255 9.29 -4.32 16.36
N ALA A 256 8.54 -3.27 16.75
CA ALA A 256 8.01 -2.28 15.79
C ALA A 256 9.11 -1.53 15.02
N LYS A 257 10.14 -1.07 15.73
CA LYS A 257 11.31 -0.37 15.15
C LYS A 257 12.09 -1.29 14.19
N GLU A 258 12.28 -2.54 14.57
CA GLU A 258 12.96 -3.53 13.73
C GLU A 258 12.19 -3.81 12.43
N ASP A 259 10.85 -3.99 12.52
CA ASP A 259 10.00 -4.24 11.36
C ASP A 259 10.08 -3.14 10.30
N VAL A 260 10.09 -1.87 10.73
CA VAL A 260 10.05 -0.73 9.80
C VAL A 260 11.42 -0.32 9.30
N ARG A 261 12.50 -0.65 10.00
CA ARG A 261 13.87 -0.17 9.77
C ARG A 261 14.38 -0.38 8.33
N SER A 262 14.00 -1.49 7.70
CA SER A 262 14.39 -1.81 6.32
C SER A 262 13.62 -1.03 5.25
N PHE A 263 12.50 -0.40 5.60
CA PHE A 263 11.63 0.33 4.68
C PHE A 263 11.87 1.83 4.67
N ILE A 264 12.56 2.37 5.67
CA ILE A 264 12.76 3.81 5.87
C ILE A 264 14.23 4.21 5.68
N ARG A 265 14.43 5.48 5.32
CA ARG A 265 15.77 6.08 5.15
C ARG A 265 16.28 6.69 6.46
N ASP A 266 15.49 7.55 7.07
CA ASP A 266 15.82 8.17 8.37
C ASP A 266 15.49 7.22 9.52
N LYS A 267 16.53 6.51 9.98
CA LYS A 267 16.40 5.58 11.09
C LYS A 267 16.45 6.25 12.45
N ALA A 268 16.99 7.49 12.52
CA ALA A 268 17.10 8.23 13.79
C ALA A 268 15.71 8.64 14.32
N SER A 269 14.75 8.88 13.43
CA SER A 269 13.38 9.18 13.83
C SER A 269 12.72 8.08 14.69
N LEU A 270 13.20 6.83 14.59
CA LEU A 270 12.69 5.72 15.40
C LEU A 270 13.09 5.81 16.88
N ASP A 271 14.12 6.58 17.22
CA ASP A 271 14.59 6.70 18.60
C ASP A 271 13.53 7.37 19.51
N LEU A 272 12.67 8.21 18.93
CA LEU A 272 11.55 8.86 19.61
C LEU A 272 10.41 7.90 19.96
N TRP A 273 10.31 6.75 19.32
CA TRP A 273 9.15 5.87 19.42
C TRP A 273 9.02 5.25 20.81
N SER A 274 7.95 5.61 21.48
CA SER A 274 7.52 5.12 22.78
C SER A 274 6.01 5.31 22.95
N ALA A 275 5.38 4.66 23.92
CA ALA A 275 3.97 4.86 24.22
C ALA A 275 3.64 6.35 24.41
N ASN A 276 4.47 7.05 25.21
CA ASN A 276 4.27 8.46 25.50
C ASN A 276 4.35 9.32 24.24
N PHE A 277 5.31 9.06 23.33
CA PHE A 277 5.43 9.77 22.06
C PHE A 277 4.14 9.62 21.22
N PHE A 278 3.65 8.39 21.03
CA PHE A 278 2.44 8.16 20.23
C PHE A 278 1.20 8.77 20.85
N LYS A 279 1.06 8.72 22.18
CA LYS A 279 -0.03 9.38 22.90
C LYS A 279 -0.02 10.91 22.72
N GLN A 280 1.14 11.54 22.87
CA GLN A 280 1.29 12.98 22.64
C GLN A 280 0.94 13.37 21.19
N MET A 281 1.37 12.57 20.22
CA MET A 281 1.01 12.82 18.82
C MET A 281 -0.49 12.65 18.57
N THR A 282 -1.15 11.73 19.30
CA THR A 282 -2.60 11.48 19.17
C THR A 282 -3.46 12.65 19.65
N GLU A 283 -2.94 13.52 20.52
CA GLU A 283 -3.67 14.73 20.91
C GLU A 283 -3.97 15.66 19.69
N GLN A 284 -3.14 15.62 18.67
CA GLN A 284 -3.31 16.39 17.44
C GLN A 284 -4.32 15.77 16.45
N LEU A 285 -4.90 14.59 16.79
CA LEU A 285 -5.84 13.90 15.91
C LEU A 285 -7.15 14.67 15.78
N GLU A 286 -7.57 14.90 14.54
CA GLU A 286 -8.83 15.56 14.19
C GLU A 286 -9.74 14.61 13.40
N GLY A 287 -11.07 14.72 13.64
CA GLY A 287 -12.10 14.04 12.87
C GLY A 287 -12.61 14.90 11.69
N LYS A 288 -13.13 14.19 10.66
CA LYS A 288 -13.90 14.77 9.54
C LYS A 288 -15.33 14.29 9.66
#